data_d2b628010f7070e4c42d7782f2f45bc2
#
_entry.id   d2b628010f7070e4c42d7782f2f45bc2
#
_cell.length_a   1.000
_cell.length_b   1.000
_cell.length_c   1.000
_cell.angle_alpha   90.00
_cell.angle_beta   90.00
_cell.angle_gamma   90.00
#
_symmetry.space_group_name_H-M   'P 1'
#
loop_
_entity.id
_entity.type
_entity.pdbx_description
1 polymer ?
#
loop_
_entity_poly.entity_id
_entity_poly.type
_entity_poly.pdbx_seq_one_letter_code
_entity_poly.pdbx_strand_id
1 'polypeptide(L)'
;EALETSLEENLRMIEETVAFFARRGRRVVYDAEHFFDGYKEDPAYALATLEAAFRGGADTLVLCDTNGGSLPEEVYAITKAVVERFPGVRVGIHPHNDADLAVANALAAVRAGATHVQGTINGYGERCGNLNLTSFLPTLVFKYGIPAISPEKLRELREVSHFVDERANLTPNRRAPYVGEAAFAHKAGVHVSAVLKNPRTYEHIPPEWVGNQRRFLVSDVSGRSNLLAKLQELGVDLSKEEARRLLEEVKALEYEGYAFEGAEASFYLLAHRLKGGSLPFSVEGFSVFVHGRGLSTAWAEATVRVRVGESLQHTAAESPFGPVSALDRAFRKAVLQFYPELSEVELTDYKVRILSGQEAGTNSGVRVMVEMKRGEERFATVGASENILEASLKALTDGYAYALLYPVATPRGA
;
A
#
# COMPACT_ATOMS: atom_id res chain seq x y z
N GLU A 1 -35.53 18.68 -4.05
CA GLU A 1 -36.05 17.57 -3.21
C GLU A 1 -35.40 17.59 -1.83
N ALA A 2 -34.06 17.53 -1.70
CA ALA A 2 -33.37 17.43 -0.41
C ALA A 2 -33.60 18.65 0.51
N LEU A 3 -33.64 19.85 -0.03
CA LEU A 3 -33.82 21.08 0.72
C LEU A 3 -35.30 21.51 0.89
N GLU A 4 -36.25 20.80 0.22
CA GLU A 4 -37.66 21.10 0.23
C GLU A 4 -37.99 22.58 -0.04
N THR A 5 -37.27 23.22 -0.96
CA THR A 5 -37.37 24.61 -1.33
C THR A 5 -37.70 24.80 -2.82
N SER A 6 -38.13 26.00 -3.22
CA SER A 6 -38.33 26.29 -4.66
C SER A 6 -36.99 26.50 -5.40
N LEU A 7 -37.01 26.36 -6.71
CA LEU A 7 -35.84 26.60 -7.56
C LEU A 7 -35.35 28.05 -7.42
N GLU A 8 -36.27 29.02 -7.39
CA GLU A 8 -35.98 30.44 -7.24
C GLU A 8 -35.35 30.75 -5.88
N GLU A 9 -35.90 30.16 -4.82
CA GLU A 9 -35.36 30.31 -3.46
C GLU A 9 -33.95 29.72 -3.36
N ASN A 10 -33.72 28.56 -3.96
CA ASN A 10 -32.37 27.97 -3.98
C ASN A 10 -31.35 28.89 -4.70
N LEU A 11 -31.71 29.48 -5.84
CA LEU A 11 -30.83 30.44 -6.53
C LEU A 11 -30.53 31.66 -5.65
N ARG A 12 -31.56 32.18 -4.93
CA ARG A 12 -31.38 33.29 -4.00
C ARG A 12 -30.45 32.94 -2.84
N MET A 13 -30.61 31.75 -2.24
CA MET A 13 -29.77 31.25 -1.18
C MET A 13 -28.30 31.13 -1.63
N ILE A 14 -28.05 30.63 -2.83
CA ILE A 14 -26.70 30.54 -3.40
C ILE A 14 -26.09 31.93 -3.52
N GLU A 15 -26.77 32.86 -4.18
CA GLU A 15 -26.26 34.22 -4.44
C GLU A 15 -26.00 34.96 -3.12
N GLU A 16 -26.95 34.96 -2.19
CA GLU A 16 -26.84 35.66 -0.90
C GLU A 16 -25.71 35.09 -0.04
N THR A 17 -25.58 33.75 0.02
CA THR A 17 -24.53 33.08 0.80
C THR A 17 -23.15 33.40 0.25
N VAL A 18 -22.95 33.28 -1.05
CA VAL A 18 -21.69 33.61 -1.70
C VAL A 18 -21.35 35.09 -1.49
N ALA A 19 -22.30 35.98 -1.71
CA ALA A 19 -22.12 37.43 -1.52
C ALA A 19 -21.82 37.80 -0.06
N PHE A 20 -22.39 37.06 0.91
CA PHE A 20 -22.07 37.29 2.32
C PHE A 20 -20.58 37.08 2.65
N PHE A 21 -19.97 36.02 2.14
CA PHE A 21 -18.56 35.74 2.35
C PHE A 21 -17.66 36.62 1.48
N ALA A 22 -17.99 36.82 0.21
CA ALA A 22 -17.22 37.65 -0.70
C ALA A 22 -17.08 39.10 -0.18
N ARG A 23 -18.19 39.71 0.31
CA ARG A 23 -18.18 41.04 0.91
C ARG A 23 -17.33 41.15 2.18
N ARG A 24 -17.01 40.03 2.82
CA ARG A 24 -16.09 39.96 3.99
C ARG A 24 -14.64 39.64 3.59
N GLY A 25 -14.31 39.80 2.31
CA GLY A 25 -12.96 39.58 1.79
C GLY A 25 -12.52 38.14 1.78
N ARG A 26 -13.47 37.17 1.81
CA ARG A 26 -13.14 35.76 1.68
C ARG A 26 -13.12 35.37 0.21
N ARG A 27 -12.16 34.51 -0.18
CA ARG A 27 -12.22 33.80 -1.44
C ARG A 27 -13.29 32.73 -1.31
N VAL A 28 -14.21 32.69 -2.26
CA VAL A 28 -15.34 31.75 -2.25
C VAL A 28 -15.18 30.75 -3.38
N VAL A 29 -15.09 29.48 -3.03
CA VAL A 29 -15.18 28.36 -3.94
C VAL A 29 -16.60 27.82 -3.81
N TYR A 30 -17.34 27.85 -4.91
CA TYR A 30 -18.70 27.29 -4.95
C TYR A 30 -18.66 25.88 -5.52
N ASP A 31 -18.90 24.90 -4.67
CA ASP A 31 -19.06 23.51 -5.06
C ASP A 31 -20.52 23.25 -5.44
N ALA A 32 -20.78 23.13 -6.74
CA ALA A 32 -22.10 22.81 -7.27
C ALA A 32 -22.37 21.31 -7.13
N GLU A 33 -22.91 20.93 -5.98
CA GLU A 33 -23.19 19.54 -5.67
C GLU A 33 -24.23 18.94 -6.64
N HIS A 34 -24.02 17.70 -7.09
CA HIS A 34 -24.79 17.00 -8.12
C HIS A 34 -24.81 17.72 -9.50
N PHE A 35 -23.82 18.54 -9.80
CA PHE A 35 -23.86 19.36 -11.01
C PHE A 35 -24.01 18.54 -12.30
N PHE A 36 -23.21 17.47 -12.45
CA PHE A 36 -23.26 16.67 -13.69
C PHE A 36 -24.61 15.99 -13.89
N ASP A 37 -25.20 15.45 -12.84
CA ASP A 37 -26.54 14.84 -12.90
C ASP A 37 -27.61 15.88 -13.15
N GLY A 38 -27.56 17.01 -12.40
CA GLY A 38 -28.48 18.12 -12.60
C GLY A 38 -28.39 18.73 -14.01
N TYR A 39 -27.17 18.84 -14.56
CA TYR A 39 -26.99 19.33 -15.92
C TYR A 39 -27.57 18.38 -16.98
N LYS A 40 -27.46 17.07 -16.78
CA LYS A 40 -28.07 16.07 -17.69
C LYS A 40 -29.58 16.10 -17.66
N GLU A 41 -30.16 16.43 -16.50
CA GLU A 41 -31.61 16.51 -16.30
C GLU A 41 -32.19 17.87 -16.74
N ASP A 42 -31.63 18.98 -16.26
CA ASP A 42 -32.01 20.37 -16.60
C ASP A 42 -30.76 21.25 -16.74
N PRO A 43 -30.18 21.34 -17.95
CA PRO A 43 -29.01 22.18 -18.21
C PRO A 43 -29.23 23.66 -17.90
N ALA A 44 -30.45 24.17 -18.11
CA ALA A 44 -30.76 25.59 -17.89
C ALA A 44 -30.70 25.95 -16.40
N TYR A 45 -31.31 25.12 -15.57
CA TYR A 45 -31.27 25.32 -14.12
C TYR A 45 -29.88 25.07 -13.54
N ALA A 46 -29.17 24.02 -13.95
CA ALA A 46 -27.80 23.78 -13.53
C ALA A 46 -26.88 24.98 -13.82
N LEU A 47 -26.98 25.58 -15.00
CA LEU A 47 -26.23 26.79 -15.34
C LEU A 47 -26.70 27.99 -14.51
N ALA A 48 -27.99 28.13 -14.21
CA ALA A 48 -28.50 29.22 -13.38
C ALA A 48 -27.93 29.19 -11.94
N THR A 49 -27.64 27.98 -11.37
CA THR A 49 -26.96 27.87 -10.07
C THR A 49 -25.55 28.42 -10.13
N LEU A 50 -24.80 28.16 -11.18
CA LEU A 50 -23.46 28.73 -11.38
C LEU A 50 -23.50 30.23 -11.60
N GLU A 51 -24.52 30.75 -12.33
CA GLU A 51 -24.73 32.19 -12.54
C GLU A 51 -25.06 32.90 -11.23
N ALA A 52 -25.87 32.32 -10.35
CA ALA A 52 -26.18 32.84 -9.05
C ALA A 52 -24.91 32.94 -8.18
N ALA A 53 -24.09 31.89 -8.14
CA ALA A 53 -22.81 31.90 -7.42
C ALA A 53 -21.84 32.94 -7.99
N PHE A 54 -21.75 33.06 -9.30
CA PHE A 54 -20.92 34.05 -9.98
C PHE A 54 -21.35 35.47 -9.65
N ARG A 55 -22.65 35.79 -9.72
CA ARG A 55 -23.21 37.11 -9.31
C ARG A 55 -22.93 37.42 -7.85
N GLY A 56 -22.97 36.41 -6.99
CA GLY A 56 -22.61 36.53 -5.58
C GLY A 56 -21.11 36.84 -5.36
N GLY A 57 -20.26 36.62 -6.35
CA GLY A 57 -18.82 36.90 -6.29
C GLY A 57 -17.96 35.66 -5.98
N ALA A 58 -18.36 34.47 -6.41
CA ALA A 58 -17.54 33.27 -6.32
C ALA A 58 -16.27 33.41 -7.17
N ASP A 59 -15.11 33.09 -6.58
CA ASP A 59 -13.81 33.05 -7.28
C ASP A 59 -13.64 31.82 -8.17
N THR A 60 -14.30 30.75 -7.80
CA THR A 60 -14.18 29.45 -8.48
C THR A 60 -15.53 28.73 -8.47
N LEU A 61 -15.92 28.21 -9.62
CA LEU A 61 -17.10 27.37 -9.81
C LEU A 61 -16.64 25.91 -9.97
N VAL A 62 -16.97 25.05 -9.02
CA VAL A 62 -16.56 23.63 -9.03
C VAL A 62 -17.75 22.76 -9.38
N LEU A 63 -17.57 21.93 -10.41
CA LEU A 63 -18.57 20.98 -10.90
C LEU A 63 -18.39 19.66 -10.15
N CYS A 64 -19.40 19.25 -9.37
CA CYS A 64 -19.32 18.03 -8.57
C CYS A 64 -19.97 16.85 -9.32
N ASP A 65 -19.20 15.77 -9.50
CA ASP A 65 -19.73 14.46 -9.87
C ASP A 65 -20.01 13.69 -8.56
N THR A 66 -21.07 14.10 -7.86
CA THR A 66 -21.38 13.67 -6.51
C THR A 66 -21.70 12.18 -6.44
N ASN A 67 -22.40 11.64 -7.46
CA ASN A 67 -22.69 10.20 -7.53
C ASN A 67 -21.52 9.38 -8.10
N GLY A 68 -20.49 10.02 -8.64
CA GLY A 68 -19.32 9.35 -9.20
C GLY A 68 -19.61 8.46 -10.43
N GLY A 69 -20.70 8.76 -11.14
CA GLY A 69 -21.21 7.94 -12.25
C GLY A 69 -21.06 8.56 -13.62
N SER A 70 -20.51 9.76 -13.75
CA SER A 70 -20.33 10.42 -15.05
C SER A 70 -19.18 9.79 -15.85
N LEU A 71 -19.37 9.72 -17.17
CA LEU A 71 -18.33 9.25 -18.09
C LEU A 71 -17.35 10.39 -18.43
N PRO A 72 -16.08 10.09 -18.76
CA PRO A 72 -15.08 11.12 -19.11
C PRO A 72 -15.50 12.02 -20.28
N GLU A 73 -16.22 11.48 -21.26
CA GLU A 73 -16.75 12.21 -22.40
C GLU A 73 -17.82 13.23 -21.98
N GLU A 74 -18.72 12.85 -21.07
CA GLU A 74 -19.74 13.71 -20.50
C GLU A 74 -19.08 14.83 -19.68
N VAL A 75 -18.14 14.47 -18.80
CA VAL A 75 -17.38 15.44 -18.01
C VAL A 75 -16.66 16.43 -18.90
N TYR A 76 -15.99 15.97 -19.95
CA TYR A 76 -15.33 16.84 -20.91
C TYR A 76 -16.30 17.82 -21.56
N ALA A 77 -17.41 17.33 -22.13
CA ALA A 77 -18.38 18.14 -22.88
C ALA A 77 -19.06 19.17 -21.99
N ILE A 78 -19.53 18.76 -20.80
CA ILE A 78 -20.21 19.64 -19.83
C ILE A 78 -19.24 20.69 -19.27
N THR A 79 -18.04 20.28 -18.86
CA THR A 79 -17.03 21.21 -18.34
C THR A 79 -16.63 22.23 -19.40
N LYS A 80 -16.47 21.82 -20.67
CA LYS A 80 -16.17 22.71 -21.78
C LYS A 80 -17.27 23.74 -21.97
N ALA A 81 -18.53 23.32 -21.98
CA ALA A 81 -19.68 24.24 -22.09
C ALA A 81 -19.69 25.29 -20.95
N VAL A 82 -19.37 24.86 -19.71
CA VAL A 82 -19.26 25.79 -18.57
C VAL A 82 -18.10 26.75 -18.74
N VAL A 83 -16.92 26.29 -19.11
CA VAL A 83 -15.73 27.16 -19.34
C VAL A 83 -16.02 28.19 -20.42
N GLU A 84 -16.68 27.82 -21.51
CA GLU A 84 -17.07 28.73 -22.60
C GLU A 84 -18.16 29.72 -22.16
N ARG A 85 -19.06 29.33 -21.25
CA ARG A 85 -20.15 30.18 -20.71
C ARG A 85 -19.63 31.24 -19.72
N PHE A 86 -18.57 30.93 -18.97
CA PHE A 86 -18.01 31.79 -17.91
C PHE A 86 -16.54 32.17 -18.22
N PRO A 87 -16.29 32.98 -19.29
CA PRO A 87 -14.93 33.33 -19.66
C PRO A 87 -14.25 34.15 -18.56
N GLY A 88 -13.02 33.76 -18.21
CA GLY A 88 -12.23 34.41 -17.17
C GLY A 88 -12.53 33.96 -15.73
N VAL A 89 -13.55 33.13 -15.52
CA VAL A 89 -13.85 32.52 -14.22
C VAL A 89 -13.07 31.21 -14.10
N ARG A 90 -12.55 30.93 -12.91
CA ARG A 90 -11.92 29.64 -12.64
C ARG A 90 -12.99 28.57 -12.52
N VAL A 91 -12.89 27.53 -13.38
CA VAL A 91 -13.74 26.35 -13.30
C VAL A 91 -12.95 25.21 -12.69
N GLY A 92 -13.59 24.43 -11.83
CA GLY A 92 -13.03 23.28 -11.16
C GLY A 92 -13.88 22.02 -11.30
N ILE A 93 -13.32 20.92 -10.81
CA ILE A 93 -13.98 19.61 -10.71
C ILE A 93 -13.76 18.97 -9.34
N HIS A 94 -14.82 18.34 -8.82
CA HIS A 94 -14.82 17.50 -7.63
C HIS A 94 -15.48 16.16 -7.95
N PRO A 95 -14.73 15.13 -8.38
CA PRO A 95 -15.32 13.85 -8.73
C PRO A 95 -15.22 12.84 -7.59
N HIS A 96 -16.30 12.05 -7.39
CA HIS A 96 -16.30 10.81 -6.63
C HIS A 96 -15.89 9.62 -7.51
N ASN A 97 -15.56 8.49 -6.86
CA ASN A 97 -14.90 7.35 -7.53
C ASN A 97 -15.79 6.10 -7.65
N ASP A 98 -17.12 6.26 -7.61
CA ASP A 98 -18.06 5.12 -7.54
C ASP A 98 -18.01 4.21 -8.77
N ALA A 99 -17.72 4.78 -9.94
CA ALA A 99 -17.50 4.03 -11.19
C ALA A 99 -16.01 3.73 -11.47
N ASP A 100 -15.09 4.02 -10.53
CA ASP A 100 -13.62 3.96 -10.68
C ASP A 100 -13.08 4.88 -11.79
N LEU A 101 -13.77 6.00 -12.07
CA LEU A 101 -13.45 6.94 -13.14
C LEU A 101 -12.99 8.32 -12.65
N ALA A 102 -12.87 8.56 -11.34
CA ALA A 102 -12.58 9.90 -10.81
C ALA A 102 -11.29 10.51 -11.39
N VAL A 103 -10.22 9.72 -11.56
CA VAL A 103 -8.96 10.20 -12.16
C VAL A 103 -9.15 10.55 -13.64
N ALA A 104 -9.84 9.70 -14.38
CA ALA A 104 -10.14 9.94 -15.81
C ALA A 104 -11.02 11.18 -15.99
N ASN A 105 -12.04 11.35 -15.13
CA ASN A 105 -12.96 12.49 -15.14
C ASN A 105 -12.23 13.79 -14.82
N ALA A 106 -11.36 13.82 -13.81
CA ALA A 106 -10.56 15.00 -13.50
C ALA A 106 -9.61 15.40 -14.65
N LEU A 107 -8.97 14.41 -15.31
CA LEU A 107 -8.14 14.67 -16.48
C LEU A 107 -8.96 15.17 -17.65
N ALA A 108 -10.18 14.66 -17.87
CA ALA A 108 -11.10 15.14 -18.90
C ALA A 108 -11.52 16.60 -18.63
N ALA A 109 -11.84 16.94 -17.38
CA ALA A 109 -12.18 18.32 -17.00
C ALA A 109 -10.99 19.29 -17.21
N VAL A 110 -9.77 18.91 -16.86
CA VAL A 110 -8.57 19.73 -17.13
C VAL A 110 -8.37 19.95 -18.62
N ARG A 111 -8.55 18.91 -19.44
CA ARG A 111 -8.50 19.06 -20.91
C ARG A 111 -9.59 19.96 -21.47
N ALA A 112 -10.74 20.02 -20.80
CA ALA A 112 -11.85 20.92 -21.14
C ALA A 112 -11.63 22.38 -20.70
N GLY A 113 -10.57 22.65 -19.92
CA GLY A 113 -10.22 24.00 -19.46
C GLY A 113 -10.40 24.23 -17.97
N ALA A 114 -10.74 23.22 -17.16
CA ALA A 114 -10.74 23.35 -15.71
C ALA A 114 -9.31 23.59 -15.18
N THR A 115 -9.18 24.53 -14.23
CA THR A 115 -7.90 24.90 -13.63
C THR A 115 -7.87 24.72 -12.10
N HIS A 116 -8.95 24.20 -11.54
CA HIS A 116 -9.07 23.81 -10.14
C HIS A 116 -9.53 22.36 -10.05
N VAL A 117 -8.88 21.58 -9.22
CA VAL A 117 -9.21 20.16 -9.02
C VAL A 117 -9.20 19.85 -7.54
N GLN A 118 -10.25 19.22 -7.07
CA GLN A 118 -10.37 18.75 -5.69
C GLN A 118 -10.21 17.23 -5.66
N GLY A 119 -9.45 16.74 -4.68
CA GLY A 119 -9.21 15.33 -4.48
C GLY A 119 -8.52 15.09 -3.15
N THR A 120 -8.25 13.84 -2.83
CA THR A 120 -7.63 13.42 -1.57
C THR A 120 -6.44 12.51 -1.82
N ILE A 121 -5.49 12.51 -0.88
CA ILE A 121 -4.41 11.53 -0.89
C ILE A 121 -5.03 10.13 -0.71
N ASN A 122 -4.60 9.19 -1.54
CA ASN A 122 -5.10 7.81 -1.61
C ASN A 122 -6.59 7.69 -2.02
N GLY A 123 -7.23 8.79 -2.41
CA GLY A 123 -8.63 8.77 -2.82
C GLY A 123 -9.63 8.60 -1.68
N TYR A 124 -9.23 8.82 -0.43
CA TYR A 124 -10.13 8.66 0.71
C TYR A 124 -11.30 9.64 0.66
N GLY A 125 -12.48 9.15 1.00
CA GLY A 125 -13.73 9.91 0.98
C GLY A 125 -14.94 9.02 1.18
N GLU A 126 -16.12 9.57 0.98
CA GLU A 126 -17.37 8.81 1.11
C GLU A 126 -17.50 7.70 0.08
N ARG A 127 -18.18 6.63 0.44
CA ARG A 127 -18.44 5.42 -0.37
C ARG A 127 -17.16 4.83 -0.94
N CYS A 128 -16.94 4.94 -2.28
CA CYS A 128 -15.73 4.47 -2.97
C CYS A 128 -14.58 5.50 -2.97
N GLY A 129 -14.80 6.66 -2.34
CA GLY A 129 -13.83 7.74 -2.21
C GLY A 129 -13.94 8.82 -3.28
N ASN A 130 -12.94 9.70 -3.27
CA ASN A 130 -12.81 10.83 -4.17
C ASN A 130 -11.70 10.59 -5.20
N LEU A 131 -11.42 11.61 -6.01
CA LEU A 131 -10.23 11.64 -6.86
C LEU A 131 -8.97 11.31 -6.07
N ASN A 132 -8.26 10.26 -6.48
CA ASN A 132 -6.98 9.91 -5.89
C ASN A 132 -5.86 10.80 -6.43
N LEU A 133 -5.37 11.74 -5.61
CA LEU A 133 -4.28 12.64 -5.96
C LEU A 133 -2.96 11.92 -6.20
N THR A 134 -2.74 10.74 -5.58
CA THR A 134 -1.50 9.97 -5.80
C THR A 134 -1.40 9.36 -7.19
N SER A 135 -2.54 9.20 -7.88
CA SER A 135 -2.60 8.79 -9.28
C SER A 135 -2.74 9.97 -10.23
N PHE A 136 -3.52 10.98 -9.84
CA PHE A 136 -3.81 12.14 -10.69
C PHE A 136 -2.58 13.01 -10.92
N LEU A 137 -1.86 13.42 -9.85
CA LEU A 137 -0.75 14.37 -9.95
C LEU A 137 0.40 13.86 -10.84
N PRO A 138 0.92 12.62 -10.67
CA PRO A 138 1.97 12.13 -11.55
C PRO A 138 1.49 11.94 -12.99
N THR A 139 0.23 11.55 -13.19
CA THR A 139 -0.34 11.46 -14.55
C THR A 139 -0.41 12.83 -15.20
N LEU A 140 -0.87 13.86 -14.48
CA LEU A 140 -0.96 15.22 -14.98
C LEU A 140 0.42 15.77 -15.39
N VAL A 141 1.42 15.58 -14.52
CA VAL A 141 2.77 16.11 -14.74
C VAL A 141 3.51 15.30 -15.81
N PHE A 142 3.57 13.97 -15.69
CA PHE A 142 4.45 13.16 -16.53
C PHE A 142 3.81 12.73 -17.88
N LYS A 143 2.47 12.70 -17.97
CA LYS A 143 1.79 12.30 -19.21
C LYS A 143 1.21 13.47 -19.97
N TYR A 144 0.70 14.48 -19.28
CA TYR A 144 0.11 15.67 -19.90
C TYR A 144 1.09 16.86 -19.95
N GLY A 145 2.21 16.82 -19.22
CA GLY A 145 3.18 17.91 -19.18
C GLY A 145 2.67 19.19 -18.50
N ILE A 146 1.65 19.09 -17.65
CA ILE A 146 1.06 20.22 -16.92
C ILE A 146 1.75 20.34 -15.56
N PRO A 147 2.49 21.42 -15.27
CA PRO A 147 3.31 21.57 -14.07
C PRO A 147 2.48 21.98 -12.84
N ALA A 148 1.54 21.13 -12.41
CA ALA A 148 0.70 21.38 -11.23
C ALA A 148 1.49 21.30 -9.91
N ILE A 149 2.56 20.53 -9.89
CA ILE A 149 3.49 20.36 -8.77
C ILE A 149 4.88 20.11 -9.36
N SER A 150 5.93 20.51 -8.63
CA SER A 150 7.30 20.26 -9.14
C SER A 150 7.65 18.76 -9.14
N PRO A 151 8.42 18.28 -10.12
CA PRO A 151 8.86 16.89 -10.16
C PRO A 151 9.63 16.45 -8.92
N GLU A 152 10.38 17.37 -8.28
CA GLU A 152 11.13 17.09 -7.06
C GLU A 152 10.21 16.71 -5.90
N LYS A 153 9.06 17.40 -5.75
CA LYS A 153 8.06 17.08 -4.72
C LYS A 153 7.32 15.78 -5.01
N LEU A 154 7.19 15.40 -6.26
CA LEU A 154 6.59 14.08 -6.60
C LEU A 154 7.43 12.90 -6.10
N ARG A 155 8.72 13.08 -5.83
CA ARG A 155 9.56 12.04 -5.21
C ARG A 155 9.17 11.72 -3.77
N GLU A 156 8.39 12.57 -3.12
CA GLU A 156 7.85 12.33 -1.77
C GLU A 156 6.48 11.64 -1.80
N LEU A 157 5.91 11.41 -3.00
CA LEU A 157 4.50 11.00 -3.17
C LEU A 157 4.20 9.67 -2.46
N ARG A 158 5.09 8.68 -2.55
CA ARG A 158 4.93 7.40 -1.86
C ARG A 158 4.97 7.57 -0.35
N GLU A 159 5.88 8.37 0.17
CA GLU A 159 5.99 8.65 1.61
C GLU A 159 4.72 9.34 2.12
N VAL A 160 4.23 10.37 1.42
CA VAL A 160 2.97 11.05 1.75
C VAL A 160 1.79 10.09 1.72
N SER A 161 1.71 9.21 0.72
CA SER A 161 0.67 8.17 0.65
C SER A 161 0.67 7.29 1.89
N HIS A 162 1.82 6.74 2.26
CA HIS A 162 1.97 5.85 3.43
C HIS A 162 1.71 6.59 4.75
N PHE A 163 2.16 7.84 4.88
CA PHE A 163 1.88 8.68 6.05
C PHE A 163 0.38 8.86 6.27
N VAL A 164 -0.39 9.11 5.20
CA VAL A 164 -1.84 9.27 5.31
C VAL A 164 -2.51 7.95 5.68
N ASP A 165 -2.08 6.82 5.10
CA ASP A 165 -2.57 5.49 5.48
C ASP A 165 -2.34 5.21 6.97
N GLU A 166 -1.14 5.48 7.47
CA GLU A 166 -0.79 5.29 8.87
C GLU A 166 -1.64 6.17 9.80
N ARG A 167 -1.86 7.45 9.44
CA ARG A 167 -2.73 8.35 10.22
C ARG A 167 -4.18 7.94 10.20
N ALA A 168 -4.65 7.34 9.11
CA ALA A 168 -5.98 6.76 8.98
C ALA A 168 -6.11 5.37 9.65
N ASN A 169 -5.02 4.82 10.19
CA ASN A 169 -4.94 3.45 10.71
C ASN A 169 -5.36 2.40 9.68
N LEU A 170 -4.94 2.60 8.42
CA LEU A 170 -5.20 1.70 7.31
C LEU A 170 -3.90 1.10 6.78
N THR A 171 -3.98 -0.14 6.35
CA THR A 171 -2.84 -0.79 5.67
C THR A 171 -2.70 -0.23 4.25
N PRO A 172 -1.50 0.22 3.83
CA PRO A 172 -1.27 0.71 2.48
C PRO A 172 -1.70 -0.28 1.40
N ASN A 173 -2.37 0.22 0.37
CA ASN A 173 -2.74 -0.62 -0.77
C ASN A 173 -1.50 -0.96 -1.59
N ARG A 174 -1.03 -2.19 -1.49
CA ARG A 174 0.16 -2.69 -2.22
C ARG A 174 0.06 -2.53 -3.74
N ARG A 175 -1.15 -2.49 -4.31
CA ARG A 175 -1.40 -2.37 -5.75
C ARG A 175 -1.81 -0.97 -6.18
N ALA A 176 -1.74 0.03 -5.29
CA ALA A 176 -2.04 1.41 -5.68
C ALA A 176 -1.13 1.86 -6.83
N PRO A 177 -1.68 2.44 -7.90
CA PRO A 177 -0.88 2.98 -8.99
C PRO A 177 0.16 3.97 -8.46
N TYR A 178 1.36 3.97 -9.02
CA TYR A 178 2.52 4.80 -8.68
C TYR A 178 3.13 4.55 -7.29
N VAL A 179 2.33 4.50 -6.23
CA VAL A 179 2.82 4.52 -4.82
C VAL A 179 2.85 3.16 -4.17
N GLY A 180 2.05 2.22 -4.65
CA GLY A 180 1.96 0.86 -4.11
C GLY A 180 3.26 0.09 -4.28
N GLU A 181 3.51 -0.82 -3.37
CA GLU A 181 4.71 -1.67 -3.37
C GLU A 181 4.83 -2.54 -4.64
N ALA A 182 3.69 -2.97 -5.20
CA ALA A 182 3.63 -3.78 -6.40
C ALA A 182 3.62 -2.96 -7.71
N ALA A 183 3.54 -1.62 -7.65
CA ALA A 183 3.39 -0.77 -8.85
C ALA A 183 4.57 -0.92 -9.84
N PHE A 184 5.76 -1.24 -9.33
CA PHE A 184 6.97 -1.46 -10.14
C PHE A 184 7.62 -2.80 -9.78
N ALA A 185 6.80 -3.80 -9.46
CA ALA A 185 7.27 -5.14 -9.14
C ALA A 185 7.15 -6.06 -10.36
N HIS A 186 8.21 -6.78 -10.68
CA HIS A 186 8.31 -7.68 -11.82
C HIS A 186 8.51 -9.12 -11.35
N LYS A 187 7.65 -10.05 -11.81
CA LYS A 187 7.64 -11.45 -11.39
C LYS A 187 8.06 -12.41 -12.50
N ALA A 188 7.57 -12.21 -13.72
CA ALA A 188 7.85 -13.11 -14.84
C ALA A 188 9.27 -12.94 -15.38
N GLY A 189 9.98 -14.07 -15.59
CA GLY A 189 11.39 -14.06 -16.04
C GLY A 189 11.63 -13.28 -17.33
N VAL A 190 10.69 -13.32 -18.27
CA VAL A 190 10.78 -12.55 -19.51
C VAL A 190 10.71 -11.05 -19.24
N HIS A 191 9.80 -10.61 -18.33
CA HIS A 191 9.66 -9.21 -17.94
C HIS A 191 10.92 -8.70 -17.26
N VAL A 192 11.47 -9.46 -16.29
CA VAL A 192 12.70 -9.10 -15.58
C VAL A 192 13.87 -9.00 -16.52
N SER A 193 14.06 -9.97 -17.43
CA SER A 193 15.12 -9.93 -18.43
C SER A 193 15.02 -8.71 -19.36
N ALA A 194 13.80 -8.31 -19.73
CA ALA A 194 13.58 -7.14 -20.55
C ALA A 194 13.83 -5.83 -19.81
N VAL A 195 13.33 -5.71 -18.56
CA VAL A 195 13.53 -4.53 -17.70
C VAL A 195 15.01 -4.30 -17.39
N LEU A 196 15.78 -5.37 -17.12
CA LEU A 196 17.22 -5.27 -16.88
C LEU A 196 17.98 -4.73 -18.10
N LYS A 197 17.49 -4.99 -19.33
CA LYS A 197 18.07 -4.45 -20.56
C LYS A 197 17.58 -3.03 -20.86
N ASN A 198 16.29 -2.80 -20.69
CA ASN A 198 15.65 -1.52 -20.91
C ASN A 198 14.38 -1.40 -20.04
N PRO A 199 14.40 -0.60 -18.96
CA PRO A 199 13.25 -0.41 -18.08
C PRO A 199 11.97 0.00 -18.80
N ARG A 200 12.06 0.78 -19.87
CA ARG A 200 10.88 1.25 -20.64
C ARG A 200 10.04 0.14 -21.28
N THR A 201 10.54 -1.10 -21.29
CA THR A 201 9.76 -2.24 -21.80
C THR A 201 8.55 -2.57 -20.97
N TYR A 202 8.59 -2.31 -19.65
CA TYR A 202 7.51 -2.62 -18.71
C TYR A 202 7.26 -1.54 -17.65
N GLU A 203 7.99 -0.43 -17.68
CA GLU A 203 7.82 0.70 -16.77
C GLU A 203 7.45 1.95 -17.57
N HIS A 204 6.30 2.52 -17.26
CA HIS A 204 5.79 3.70 -17.97
C HIS A 204 6.39 5.03 -17.50
N ILE A 205 7.06 5.01 -16.34
CA ILE A 205 7.93 6.06 -15.77
C ILE A 205 9.02 5.40 -14.92
N PRO A 206 10.14 6.06 -14.65
CA PRO A 206 11.08 5.65 -13.61
C PRO A 206 10.42 5.68 -12.22
N PRO A 207 10.49 4.60 -11.41
CA PRO A 207 9.83 4.53 -10.10
C PRO A 207 10.29 5.62 -9.13
N GLU A 208 11.56 6.01 -9.19
CA GLU A 208 12.14 7.06 -8.34
C GLU A 208 11.53 8.45 -8.56
N TRP A 209 10.82 8.68 -9.65
CA TRP A 209 10.12 9.95 -9.89
C TRP A 209 8.93 10.17 -8.95
N VAL A 210 8.43 9.08 -8.35
CA VAL A 210 7.31 9.11 -7.39
C VAL A 210 7.72 8.55 -6.02
N GLY A 211 9.03 8.47 -5.74
CA GLY A 211 9.57 7.95 -4.48
C GLY A 211 9.41 6.44 -4.30
N ASN A 212 9.14 5.73 -5.39
CA ASN A 212 9.04 4.27 -5.39
C ASN A 212 10.33 3.64 -5.90
N GLN A 213 10.41 2.32 -5.89
CA GLN A 213 11.56 1.55 -6.35
C GLN A 213 11.13 0.32 -7.14
N ARG A 214 11.97 -0.09 -8.07
CA ARG A 214 11.81 -1.36 -8.79
C ARG A 214 12.04 -2.51 -7.84
N ARG A 215 11.24 -3.58 -7.99
CA ARG A 215 11.37 -4.81 -7.22
C ARG A 215 11.31 -6.02 -8.12
N PHE A 216 12.13 -7.00 -7.84
CA PHE A 216 12.08 -8.30 -8.48
C PHE A 216 11.52 -9.31 -7.48
N LEU A 217 10.42 -9.97 -7.87
CA LEU A 217 9.73 -10.93 -7.01
C LEU A 217 10.18 -12.35 -7.38
N VAL A 218 10.42 -13.17 -6.37
CA VAL A 218 10.78 -14.58 -6.53
C VAL A 218 9.55 -15.45 -6.29
N SER A 219 9.32 -16.44 -7.15
CA SER A 219 8.28 -17.46 -7.00
C SER A 219 8.60 -18.68 -7.87
N ASP A 220 7.79 -19.74 -7.75
CA ASP A 220 7.84 -20.96 -8.54
C ASP A 220 7.87 -20.72 -10.06
N VAL A 221 7.15 -19.70 -10.54
CA VAL A 221 7.14 -19.28 -11.95
C VAL A 221 8.30 -18.35 -12.32
N SER A 222 9.12 -17.98 -11.35
CA SER A 222 10.28 -17.12 -11.60
C SER A 222 11.37 -17.89 -12.34
N GLY A 223 11.86 -17.32 -13.43
CA GLY A 223 13.01 -17.86 -14.12
C GLY A 223 14.33 -17.52 -13.39
N ARG A 224 15.43 -18.15 -13.84
CA ARG A 224 16.80 -17.90 -13.34
C ARG A 224 17.16 -16.41 -13.28
N SER A 225 16.69 -15.62 -14.25
CA SER A 225 16.97 -14.17 -14.31
C SER A 225 16.40 -13.40 -13.14
N ASN A 226 15.17 -13.76 -12.69
CA ASN A 226 14.55 -13.14 -11.50
C ASN A 226 15.33 -13.44 -10.24
N LEU A 227 15.69 -14.72 -10.07
CA LEU A 227 16.45 -15.18 -8.92
C LEU A 227 17.79 -14.41 -8.82
N LEU A 228 18.53 -14.34 -9.92
CA LEU A 228 19.81 -13.62 -9.95
C LEU A 228 19.65 -12.12 -9.71
N ALA A 229 18.61 -11.49 -10.28
CA ALA A 229 18.33 -10.08 -10.04
C ALA A 229 17.97 -9.80 -8.56
N LYS A 230 17.17 -10.68 -7.93
CA LYS A 230 16.83 -10.54 -6.51
C LYS A 230 18.05 -10.78 -5.61
N LEU A 231 18.88 -11.73 -5.92
CA LEU A 231 20.13 -11.98 -5.19
C LEU A 231 21.08 -10.78 -5.26
N GLN A 232 21.21 -10.16 -6.44
CA GLN A 232 22.00 -8.96 -6.63
C GLN A 232 21.45 -7.78 -5.81
N GLU A 233 20.11 -7.62 -5.77
CA GLU A 233 19.43 -6.61 -4.93
C GLU A 233 19.75 -6.83 -3.45
N LEU A 234 19.76 -8.08 -3.00
CA LEU A 234 20.05 -8.46 -1.61
C LEU A 234 21.54 -8.55 -1.29
N GLY A 235 22.42 -8.22 -2.24
CA GLY A 235 23.87 -8.29 -2.06
C GLY A 235 24.43 -9.71 -1.91
N VAL A 236 23.70 -10.72 -2.38
CA VAL A 236 24.10 -12.13 -2.32
C VAL A 236 24.64 -12.57 -3.68
N ASP A 237 25.90 -12.91 -3.74
CA ASP A 237 26.53 -13.43 -4.95
C ASP A 237 26.57 -14.97 -4.93
N LEU A 238 25.91 -15.60 -5.90
CA LEU A 238 25.85 -17.05 -6.08
C LEU A 238 26.42 -17.46 -7.43
N SER A 239 27.13 -18.57 -7.46
CA SER A 239 27.49 -19.25 -8.70
C SER A 239 26.26 -19.74 -9.46
N LYS A 240 26.43 -20.08 -10.74
CA LYS A 240 25.34 -20.60 -11.58
C LYS A 240 24.74 -21.91 -11.01
N GLU A 241 25.56 -22.73 -10.40
CA GLU A 241 25.12 -24.01 -9.80
C GLU A 241 24.35 -23.78 -8.48
N GLU A 242 24.84 -22.89 -7.61
CA GLU A 242 24.15 -22.52 -6.39
C GLU A 242 22.79 -21.85 -6.69
N ALA A 243 22.74 -20.97 -7.69
CA ALA A 243 21.47 -20.36 -8.13
C ALA A 243 20.47 -21.39 -8.68
N ARG A 244 20.94 -22.45 -9.35
CA ARG A 244 20.08 -23.56 -9.80
C ARG A 244 19.51 -24.32 -8.61
N ARG A 245 20.35 -24.68 -7.63
CA ARG A 245 19.92 -25.38 -6.40
C ARG A 245 18.93 -24.55 -5.61
N LEU A 246 19.20 -23.23 -5.47
CA LEU A 246 18.30 -22.32 -4.77
C LEU A 246 16.91 -22.27 -5.44
N LEU A 247 16.87 -22.25 -6.78
CA LEU A 247 15.60 -22.26 -7.52
C LEU A 247 14.81 -23.57 -7.31
N GLU A 248 15.50 -24.69 -7.26
CA GLU A 248 14.88 -26.00 -6.97
C GLU A 248 14.33 -26.05 -5.54
N GLU A 249 15.06 -25.52 -4.57
CA GLU A 249 14.66 -25.46 -3.17
C GLU A 249 13.46 -24.50 -2.96
N VAL A 250 13.48 -23.33 -3.61
CA VAL A 250 12.33 -22.40 -3.62
C VAL A 250 11.07 -23.10 -4.14
N LYS A 251 11.17 -23.81 -5.26
CA LYS A 251 10.03 -24.55 -5.82
C LYS A 251 9.52 -25.64 -4.89
N ALA A 252 10.40 -26.38 -4.24
CA ALA A 252 10.02 -27.41 -3.28
C ALA A 252 9.28 -26.80 -2.08
N LEU A 253 9.82 -25.75 -1.50
CA LEU A 253 9.20 -25.05 -0.37
C LEU A 253 7.86 -24.37 -0.75
N GLU A 254 7.73 -23.80 -1.95
CA GLU A 254 6.46 -23.24 -2.40
C GLU A 254 5.39 -24.33 -2.62
N TYR A 255 5.80 -25.54 -3.04
CA TYR A 255 4.91 -26.69 -3.10
C TYR A 255 4.42 -27.11 -1.68
N GLU A 256 5.27 -26.98 -0.66
CA GLU A 256 4.94 -27.18 0.76
C GLU A 256 4.10 -26.04 1.35
N GLY A 257 3.81 -24.99 0.58
CA GLY A 257 2.96 -23.89 1.01
C GLY A 257 3.67 -22.57 1.34
N TYR A 258 4.99 -22.49 1.25
CA TYR A 258 5.71 -21.21 1.36
C TYR A 258 5.31 -20.24 0.26
N ALA A 259 5.57 -18.94 0.44
CA ALA A 259 5.50 -17.93 -0.60
C ALA A 259 6.57 -16.88 -0.34
N PHE A 260 7.58 -16.86 -1.17
CA PHE A 260 8.68 -15.90 -1.05
C PHE A 260 8.34 -14.53 -1.63
N GLU A 261 7.21 -14.43 -2.36
CA GLU A 261 6.68 -13.13 -2.79
C GLU A 261 6.26 -12.29 -1.57
N GLY A 262 7.02 -11.24 -1.29
CA GLY A 262 6.84 -10.38 -0.12
C GLY A 262 7.42 -10.94 1.18
N ALA A 263 8.29 -11.96 1.11
CA ALA A 263 9.03 -12.52 2.24
C ALA A 263 10.54 -12.59 1.90
N GLU A 264 11.08 -11.44 1.49
CA GLU A 264 12.48 -11.32 1.03
C GLU A 264 13.48 -11.76 2.09
N ALA A 265 13.16 -11.56 3.37
CA ALA A 265 14.04 -11.97 4.47
C ALA A 265 14.19 -13.49 4.56
N SER A 266 13.09 -14.26 4.42
CA SER A 266 13.18 -15.74 4.36
C SER A 266 13.93 -16.21 3.11
N PHE A 267 13.76 -15.54 1.97
CA PHE A 267 14.51 -15.84 0.76
C PHE A 267 16.01 -15.59 0.93
N TYR A 268 16.39 -14.47 1.57
CA TYR A 268 17.79 -14.17 1.91
C TYR A 268 18.40 -15.26 2.79
N LEU A 269 17.71 -15.69 3.84
CA LEU A 269 18.17 -16.74 4.74
C LEU A 269 18.34 -18.09 4.05
N LEU A 270 17.46 -18.40 3.09
CA LEU A 270 17.57 -19.60 2.26
C LEU A 270 18.85 -19.56 1.43
N ALA A 271 19.12 -18.43 0.75
CA ALA A 271 20.33 -18.22 -0.03
C ALA A 271 21.59 -18.24 0.86
N HIS A 272 21.55 -17.64 2.04
CA HIS A 272 22.63 -17.64 3.03
C HIS A 272 23.00 -19.05 3.46
N ARG A 273 22.02 -19.89 3.81
CA ARG A 273 22.23 -21.30 4.16
C ARG A 273 22.84 -22.10 3.04
N LEU A 274 22.41 -21.88 1.81
CA LEU A 274 22.89 -22.58 0.63
C LEU A 274 24.37 -22.28 0.33
N LYS A 275 24.84 -21.07 0.70
CA LYS A 275 26.28 -20.72 0.67
C LYS A 275 27.10 -21.33 1.81
N GLY A 276 26.51 -22.14 2.65
CA GLY A 276 27.17 -22.71 3.83
C GLY A 276 27.17 -21.77 5.04
N GLY A 277 26.40 -20.70 5.01
CA GLY A 277 26.20 -19.79 6.14
C GLY A 277 25.41 -20.48 7.26
N SER A 278 25.82 -20.27 8.51
CA SER A 278 25.10 -20.75 9.69
C SER A 278 24.11 -19.72 10.18
N LEU A 279 22.98 -20.20 10.69
CA LEU A 279 22.05 -19.32 11.42
C LEU A 279 22.59 -19.05 12.82
N PRO A 280 22.29 -17.87 13.41
CA PRO A 280 22.81 -17.48 14.72
C PRO A 280 22.27 -18.36 15.87
N PHE A 281 21.15 -19.03 15.65
CA PHE A 281 20.49 -19.93 16.59
C PHE A 281 19.65 -20.99 15.87
N SER A 282 19.23 -22.03 16.59
CA SER A 282 18.25 -23.02 16.13
C SER A 282 17.26 -23.37 17.23
N VAL A 283 15.99 -23.58 16.86
CA VAL A 283 14.97 -24.05 17.78
C VAL A 283 14.98 -25.58 17.81
N GLU A 284 15.22 -26.18 18.98
CA GLU A 284 15.24 -27.64 19.16
C GLU A 284 13.90 -28.21 19.64
N GLY A 285 13.00 -27.37 20.14
CA GLY A 285 11.68 -27.78 20.57
C GLY A 285 10.91 -26.66 21.24
N PHE A 286 9.61 -26.83 21.26
CA PHE A 286 8.71 -25.92 21.97
C PHE A 286 7.49 -26.66 22.50
N SER A 287 6.82 -26.07 23.50
CA SER A 287 5.51 -26.48 23.99
C SER A 287 4.67 -25.26 24.28
N VAL A 288 3.37 -25.36 24.06
CA VAL A 288 2.42 -24.26 24.33
C VAL A 288 1.19 -24.83 25.03
N PHE A 289 0.82 -24.22 26.12
CA PHE A 289 -0.42 -24.50 26.85
C PHE A 289 -1.31 -23.27 26.78
N VAL A 290 -2.57 -23.46 26.38
CA VAL A 290 -3.56 -22.39 26.32
C VAL A 290 -4.61 -22.67 27.40
N HIS A 291 -4.77 -21.73 28.32
CA HIS A 291 -5.70 -21.80 29.43
C HIS A 291 -6.88 -20.88 29.14
N GLY A 292 -8.08 -21.45 29.04
CA GLY A 292 -9.33 -20.72 28.83
C GLY A 292 -10.27 -20.89 30.00
N ARG A 293 -11.03 -19.85 30.33
CA ARG A 293 -12.16 -19.91 31.26
C ARG A 293 -13.42 -19.53 30.50
N GLY A 294 -14.14 -20.52 30.00
CA GLY A 294 -15.21 -20.31 29.02
C GLY A 294 -14.61 -19.77 27.72
N LEU A 295 -15.32 -18.83 27.08
CA LEU A 295 -14.86 -18.17 25.84
C LEU A 295 -14.32 -16.75 26.09
N SER A 296 -14.32 -16.28 27.34
CA SER A 296 -14.08 -14.85 27.64
C SER A 296 -12.66 -14.49 28.09
N THR A 297 -11.87 -15.44 28.53
CA THR A 297 -10.48 -15.19 28.94
C THR A 297 -9.61 -16.37 28.61
N ALA A 298 -8.60 -16.13 27.78
CA ALA A 298 -7.55 -17.09 27.51
C ALA A 298 -6.19 -16.44 27.79
N TRP A 299 -5.29 -17.16 28.42
CA TRP A 299 -3.88 -16.84 28.51
C TRP A 299 -3.07 -18.06 28.05
N ALA A 300 -1.85 -17.84 27.62
CA ALA A 300 -1.02 -18.91 27.13
C ALA A 300 0.34 -18.91 27.85
N GLU A 301 0.84 -20.10 28.05
CA GLU A 301 2.20 -20.37 28.53
C GLU A 301 2.96 -21.10 27.42
N ALA A 302 4.20 -20.68 27.16
CA ALA A 302 5.06 -21.32 26.18
C ALA A 302 6.43 -21.59 26.76
N THR A 303 7.02 -22.74 26.39
CA THR A 303 8.42 -23.05 26.63
C THR A 303 9.12 -23.27 25.30
N VAL A 304 10.38 -22.82 25.20
CA VAL A 304 11.22 -23.09 24.01
C VAL A 304 12.60 -23.60 24.43
N ARG A 305 13.16 -24.46 23.60
CA ARG A 305 14.58 -24.85 23.67
C ARG A 305 15.28 -24.31 22.44
N VAL A 306 16.23 -23.41 22.67
CA VAL A 306 16.97 -22.71 21.62
C VAL A 306 18.46 -22.93 21.82
N ARG A 307 19.14 -23.35 20.75
CA ARG A 307 20.60 -23.48 20.72
C ARG A 307 21.20 -22.22 20.14
N VAL A 308 22.14 -21.62 20.88
CA VAL A 308 22.94 -20.47 20.45
C VAL A 308 24.42 -20.87 20.60
N GLY A 309 25.10 -21.11 19.48
CA GLY A 309 26.41 -21.72 19.49
C GLY A 309 26.39 -23.09 20.21
N GLU A 310 27.23 -23.26 21.23
CA GLU A 310 27.25 -24.48 22.04
C GLU A 310 26.24 -24.46 23.19
N SER A 311 25.62 -23.31 23.47
CA SER A 311 24.71 -23.12 24.61
C SER A 311 23.29 -23.52 24.25
N LEU A 312 22.67 -24.39 25.05
CA LEU A 312 21.26 -24.74 24.95
C LEU A 312 20.48 -23.98 26.05
N GLN A 313 19.59 -23.10 25.56
CA GLN A 313 18.72 -22.31 26.45
C GLN A 313 17.34 -22.97 26.54
N HIS A 314 16.80 -23.07 27.73
CA HIS A 314 15.45 -23.53 28.01
C HIS A 314 14.71 -22.41 28.76
N THR A 315 13.80 -21.75 28.09
CA THR A 315 13.09 -20.58 28.63
C THR A 315 11.58 -20.76 28.50
N ALA A 316 10.88 -20.10 29.44
CA ALA A 316 9.43 -20.08 29.51
C ALA A 316 8.91 -18.65 29.62
N ALA A 317 7.73 -18.39 29.07
CA ALA A 317 7.03 -17.13 29.21
C ALA A 317 5.51 -17.32 29.13
N GLU A 318 4.80 -16.40 29.78
CA GLU A 318 3.34 -16.32 29.71
C GLU A 318 2.90 -15.08 28.96
N SER A 319 1.71 -15.14 28.35
CA SER A 319 1.10 -14.02 27.69
C SER A 319 -0.42 -14.04 27.76
N PRO A 320 -1.07 -12.92 28.14
CA PRO A 320 -2.52 -12.77 28.05
C PRO A 320 -2.99 -12.52 26.62
N PHE A 321 -2.07 -12.34 25.66
CA PHE A 321 -2.35 -12.06 24.25
C PHE A 321 -2.31 -13.31 23.36
N GLY A 322 -2.24 -14.50 23.97
CA GLY A 322 -2.36 -15.79 23.30
C GLY A 322 -1.03 -16.49 22.99
N PRO A 323 -1.13 -17.65 22.29
CA PRO A 323 -0.04 -18.61 22.17
C PRO A 323 1.17 -18.12 21.38
N VAL A 324 0.95 -17.37 20.29
CA VAL A 324 2.04 -16.83 19.46
C VAL A 324 2.84 -15.79 20.24
N SER A 325 2.17 -14.92 21.02
CA SER A 325 2.84 -13.95 21.89
C SER A 325 3.62 -14.62 23.03
N ALA A 326 3.11 -15.71 23.59
CA ALA A 326 3.85 -16.48 24.61
C ALA A 326 5.11 -17.13 24.00
N LEU A 327 5.01 -17.72 22.81
CA LEU A 327 6.15 -18.27 22.05
C LEU A 327 7.20 -17.22 21.74
N ASP A 328 6.80 -16.06 21.23
CA ASP A 328 7.71 -14.96 20.93
C ASP A 328 8.46 -14.49 22.18
N ARG A 329 7.74 -14.28 23.27
CA ARG A 329 8.33 -13.89 24.56
C ARG A 329 9.32 -14.92 25.07
N ALA A 330 8.97 -16.20 25.03
CA ALA A 330 9.85 -17.28 25.46
C ALA A 330 11.11 -17.34 24.57
N PHE A 331 10.95 -17.22 23.26
CA PHE A 331 12.07 -17.20 22.31
C PHE A 331 12.99 -15.99 22.54
N ARG A 332 12.42 -14.79 22.62
CA ARG A 332 13.19 -13.56 22.89
C ARG A 332 13.99 -13.67 24.19
N LYS A 333 13.39 -14.23 25.25
CA LYS A 333 14.08 -14.46 26.52
C LYS A 333 15.30 -15.39 26.38
N ALA A 334 15.26 -16.32 25.43
CA ALA A 334 16.39 -17.22 25.15
C ALA A 334 17.53 -16.52 24.41
N VAL A 335 17.21 -15.64 23.45
CA VAL A 335 18.20 -15.08 22.52
C VAL A 335 18.73 -13.71 22.92
N LEU A 336 17.95 -12.87 23.63
CA LEU A 336 18.34 -11.51 23.99
C LEU A 336 19.58 -11.43 24.91
N GLN A 337 19.87 -12.46 25.66
CA GLN A 337 21.11 -12.51 26.48
C GLN A 337 22.37 -12.64 25.60
N PHE A 338 22.26 -13.13 24.37
CA PHE A 338 23.36 -13.27 23.40
C PHE A 338 23.33 -12.16 22.35
N TYR A 339 22.15 -11.67 22.01
CA TYR A 339 21.90 -10.70 20.95
C TYR A 339 20.96 -9.59 21.46
N PRO A 340 21.45 -8.69 22.35
CA PRO A 340 20.63 -7.64 22.96
C PRO A 340 20.04 -6.67 21.93
N GLU A 341 20.66 -6.51 20.76
CA GLU A 341 20.18 -5.69 19.65
C GLU A 341 18.83 -6.16 19.07
N LEU A 342 18.44 -7.41 19.28
CA LEU A 342 17.11 -7.91 18.91
C LEU A 342 15.98 -7.27 19.74
N SER A 343 16.30 -6.54 20.81
CA SER A 343 15.31 -5.76 21.55
C SER A 343 14.65 -4.67 20.70
N GLU A 344 15.36 -4.18 19.69
CA GLU A 344 14.90 -3.14 18.75
C GLU A 344 14.02 -3.68 17.61
N VAL A 345 13.92 -5.02 17.50
CA VAL A 345 13.06 -5.65 16.47
C VAL A 345 11.62 -5.73 16.96
N GLU A 346 10.72 -5.14 16.20
CA GLU A 346 9.28 -5.11 16.52
C GLU A 346 8.47 -5.83 15.43
N LEU A 347 7.48 -6.62 15.87
CA LEU A 347 6.46 -7.19 14.99
C LEU A 347 5.47 -6.08 14.58
N THR A 348 5.28 -5.85 13.29
CA THR A 348 4.37 -4.82 12.78
C THR A 348 3.13 -5.39 12.12
N ASP A 349 3.21 -6.62 11.56
CA ASP A 349 2.06 -7.27 10.94
C ASP A 349 2.17 -8.80 11.06
N TYR A 350 1.03 -9.47 11.17
CA TYR A 350 0.94 -10.92 11.30
C TYR A 350 -0.27 -11.43 10.52
N LYS A 351 -0.01 -12.21 9.48
CA LYS A 351 -1.04 -12.74 8.58
C LYS A 351 -1.00 -14.25 8.52
N VAL A 352 -2.16 -14.87 8.67
CA VAL A 352 -2.35 -16.31 8.49
C VAL A 352 -3.24 -16.58 7.29
N ARG A 353 -2.85 -17.53 6.45
CA ARG A 353 -3.66 -18.02 5.34
C ARG A 353 -3.76 -19.54 5.41
N ILE A 354 -4.97 -20.07 5.23
CA ILE A 354 -5.20 -21.48 5.01
C ILE A 354 -4.69 -21.82 3.60
N LEU A 355 -3.91 -22.90 3.50
CA LEU A 355 -3.44 -23.41 2.22
C LEU A 355 -4.53 -24.31 1.62
N SER A 356 -4.92 -24.02 0.38
CA SER A 356 -5.85 -24.85 -0.37
C SER A 356 -5.13 -26.15 -0.78
N GLY A 357 -5.45 -27.25 -0.16
CA GLY A 357 -4.86 -28.58 -0.40
C GLY A 357 -5.91 -29.67 -0.62
N GLN A 358 -5.46 -30.92 -0.62
CA GLN A 358 -6.34 -32.09 -0.79
C GLN A 358 -7.29 -32.30 0.39
N GLU A 359 -6.98 -31.77 1.56
CA GLU A 359 -7.84 -31.77 2.74
C GLU A 359 -8.40 -30.37 3.00
N ALA A 360 -9.69 -30.28 3.26
CA ALA A 360 -10.40 -29.05 3.54
C ALA A 360 -10.73 -28.92 5.04
N GLY A 361 -10.85 -27.69 5.53
CA GLY A 361 -11.28 -27.41 6.90
C GLY A 361 -10.12 -27.25 7.89
N THR A 362 -10.29 -27.76 9.11
CA THR A 362 -9.34 -27.59 10.21
C THR A 362 -8.04 -28.37 10.07
N ASN A 363 -7.96 -29.30 9.12
CA ASN A 363 -6.77 -30.10 8.84
C ASN A 363 -5.90 -29.52 7.73
N SER A 364 -6.28 -28.37 7.17
CA SER A 364 -5.48 -27.70 6.13
C SER A 364 -4.20 -27.12 6.72
N GLY A 365 -3.11 -27.23 5.96
CA GLY A 365 -1.89 -26.50 6.27
C GLY A 365 -2.10 -24.97 6.28
N VAL A 366 -1.27 -24.27 6.98
CA VAL A 366 -1.32 -22.81 7.07
C VAL A 366 0.01 -22.19 6.66
N ARG A 367 -0.08 -21.01 6.08
CA ARG A 367 1.03 -20.11 5.85
C ARG A 367 0.91 -18.92 6.78
N VAL A 368 1.98 -18.63 7.50
CA VAL A 368 2.12 -17.44 8.33
C VAL A 368 3.13 -16.50 7.69
N MET A 369 2.74 -15.27 7.47
CA MET A 369 3.63 -14.18 7.09
C MET A 369 3.75 -13.21 8.27
N VAL A 370 4.97 -12.84 8.59
CA VAL A 370 5.32 -11.93 9.67
C VAL A 370 6.07 -10.76 9.07
N GLU A 371 5.61 -9.54 9.34
CA GLU A 371 6.36 -8.33 9.04
C GLU A 371 6.97 -7.78 10.32
N MET A 372 8.24 -7.48 10.27
CA MET A 372 9.02 -6.89 11.38
C MET A 372 9.68 -5.60 10.93
N LYS A 373 10.02 -4.76 11.90
CA LYS A 373 10.86 -3.56 11.69
C LYS A 373 12.02 -3.52 12.68
N ARG A 374 13.13 -2.91 12.25
CA ARG A 374 14.24 -2.49 13.08
C ARG A 374 14.64 -1.07 12.65
N GLY A 375 14.37 -0.09 13.52
CA GLY A 375 14.41 1.31 13.12
C GLY A 375 13.43 1.60 11.98
N GLU A 376 13.91 2.17 10.87
CA GLU A 376 13.10 2.47 9.68
C GLU A 376 13.01 1.29 8.69
N GLU A 377 13.82 0.27 8.88
CA GLU A 377 13.85 -0.88 7.97
C GLU A 377 12.73 -1.87 8.29
N ARG A 378 11.90 -2.18 7.28
CA ARG A 378 10.85 -3.20 7.35
C ARG A 378 11.22 -4.40 6.49
N PHE A 379 10.97 -5.58 7.00
CA PHE A 379 11.22 -6.84 6.30
C PHE A 379 10.17 -7.87 6.68
N ALA A 380 9.95 -8.84 5.80
CA ALA A 380 8.96 -9.87 6.01
C ALA A 380 9.52 -11.27 5.86
N THR A 381 8.99 -12.19 6.64
CA THR A 381 9.32 -13.60 6.66
C THR A 381 8.09 -14.49 6.52
N VAL A 382 8.29 -15.75 6.17
CA VAL A 382 7.23 -16.72 5.94
C VAL A 382 7.56 -18.06 6.58
N GLY A 383 6.54 -18.67 7.20
CA GLY A 383 6.58 -20.05 7.65
C GLY A 383 5.34 -20.80 7.17
N ALA A 384 5.50 -22.07 6.84
CA ALA A 384 4.39 -22.95 6.47
C ALA A 384 4.45 -24.24 7.29
N SER A 385 3.30 -24.73 7.69
CA SER A 385 3.13 -26.00 8.43
C SER A 385 1.64 -26.37 8.49
N GLU A 386 1.34 -27.60 8.80
CA GLU A 386 -0.01 -28.03 9.21
C GLU A 386 -0.37 -27.48 10.61
N ASN A 387 0.63 -27.08 11.39
CA ASN A 387 0.44 -26.50 12.73
C ASN A 387 0.73 -24.98 12.70
N ILE A 388 -0.29 -24.19 13.04
CA ILE A 388 -0.19 -22.72 13.04
C ILE A 388 0.91 -22.21 13.98
N LEU A 389 1.15 -22.86 15.12
CA LEU A 389 2.19 -22.44 16.08
C LEU A 389 3.59 -22.72 15.54
N GLU A 390 3.76 -23.84 14.85
CA GLU A 390 5.01 -24.17 14.16
C GLU A 390 5.27 -23.20 13.00
N ALA A 391 4.27 -22.93 12.14
CA ALA A 391 4.40 -21.97 11.06
C ALA A 391 4.74 -20.56 11.58
N SER A 392 4.11 -20.16 12.68
CA SER A 392 4.37 -18.88 13.34
C SER A 392 5.80 -18.80 13.89
N LEU A 393 6.25 -19.85 14.57
CA LEU A 393 7.58 -19.88 15.14
C LEU A 393 8.67 -19.86 14.06
N LYS A 394 8.47 -20.61 12.95
CA LYS A 394 9.34 -20.55 11.76
C LYS A 394 9.48 -19.12 11.23
N ALA A 395 8.35 -18.44 11.00
CA ALA A 395 8.36 -17.07 10.50
C ALA A 395 9.02 -16.09 11.47
N LEU A 396 8.73 -16.16 12.77
CA LEU A 396 9.31 -15.31 13.81
C LEU A 396 10.83 -15.51 13.91
N THR A 397 11.28 -16.75 14.00
CA THR A 397 12.71 -17.08 14.13
C THR A 397 13.50 -16.67 12.88
N ASP A 398 12.95 -16.84 11.70
CA ASP A 398 13.55 -16.31 10.47
C ASP A 398 13.70 -14.78 10.53
N GLY A 399 12.69 -14.06 11.04
CA GLY A 399 12.76 -12.61 11.18
C GLY A 399 13.90 -12.16 12.10
N TYR A 400 14.07 -12.81 13.26
CA TYR A 400 15.18 -12.51 14.17
C TYR A 400 16.54 -12.90 13.60
N ALA A 401 16.63 -14.02 12.88
CA ALA A 401 17.86 -14.43 12.22
C ALA A 401 18.27 -13.44 11.11
N TYR A 402 17.30 -13.01 10.31
CA TYR A 402 17.54 -12.00 9.28
C TYR A 402 18.03 -10.68 9.88
N ALA A 403 17.37 -10.20 10.94
CA ALA A 403 17.77 -8.97 11.64
C ALA A 403 19.22 -8.99 12.15
N LEU A 404 19.77 -10.16 12.48
CA LEU A 404 21.18 -10.32 12.88
C LEU A 404 22.14 -10.44 11.71
N LEU A 405 21.73 -11.13 10.63
CA LEU A 405 22.62 -11.49 9.53
C LEU A 405 22.64 -10.45 8.40
N TYR A 406 21.55 -9.73 8.21
CA TYR A 406 21.46 -8.71 7.18
C TYR A 406 22.00 -7.38 7.72
N PRO A 407 23.02 -6.79 7.08
CA PRO A 407 23.58 -5.53 7.56
C PRO A 407 22.55 -4.40 7.42
N VAL A 408 22.25 -3.73 8.51
CA VAL A 408 21.49 -2.48 8.46
C VAL A 408 22.26 -1.49 7.62
N ALA A 409 21.60 -0.91 6.62
CA ALA A 409 22.16 0.23 5.91
C ALA A 409 22.43 1.33 6.95
N THR A 410 23.69 1.58 7.27
CA THR A 410 24.08 2.75 8.06
C THR A 410 23.51 3.98 7.36
N PRO A 411 22.80 4.90 8.04
CA PRO A 411 22.38 6.15 7.43
C PRO A 411 23.62 6.78 6.80
N ARG A 412 23.62 6.99 5.49
CA ARG A 412 24.68 7.75 4.82
C ARG A 412 24.69 9.12 5.50
N GLY A 413 25.82 9.40 6.14
CA GLY A 413 26.05 10.45 7.11
C GLY A 413 25.36 11.77 6.81
N ALA A 414 24.97 12.39 7.94
CA ALA A 414 24.49 13.76 8.03
C ALA A 414 25.51 14.77 7.47
#